data_2f0a6e53066f5c54f15900c9bd06bf35
#
_entry.id   2f0a6e53066f5c54f15900c9bd06bf35
#
_cell.length_a   1.000
_cell.length_b   1.000
_cell.length_c   1.000
_cell.angle_alpha   90.00
_cell.angle_beta   90.00
_cell.angle_gamma   90.00
#
_symmetry.space_group_name_H-M   'P 1'
#
loop_
_entity.id
_entity.type
_entity.pdbx_description
1 polymer ?
#
loop_
_entity_poly.entity_id
_entity_poly.type
_entity_poly.pdbx_seq_one_letter_code
_entity_poly.pdbx_strand_id
1 'polypeptide(L)'
;LYLKVRAVCRGKQIKQFIERNNIELKSTKLNDQFAELFSVMEKTSNSMNMLDAYLRDRNNEWYHTMGVDEEKLKSGLRQINNYEWGGDQENSLDQYLVRRFIKVISDFDELKSKADAIATNAWKFVQTSWYNNWTSYLIESIFKKHRRVLSAVGEIKSVDFFIDNNPVDLKVTYFPGAYMQGKLKDILGNSELTWLKRKAKLFNILPDKNLSDSEQYNFLKEELENNGHPEVIAQLAATRKQIVDYVRANPESLMKWLYENQSPRLFGAENRLFVILIDSTDMEQSWKMKRAFSLIEPKVNDYLNKFNAHSLKKIDFTFNKKSYESLAD
;
A
#
# COMPACT_ATOMS: atom_id res chain seq x y z
N LEU A 1 11.68 5.32 -22.62
CA LEU A 1 12.69 6.37 -22.67
C LEU A 1 12.30 7.60 -21.83
N TYR A 2 11.14 8.22 -22.07
CA TYR A 2 10.70 9.46 -21.42
C TYR A 2 10.84 9.44 -19.89
N LEU A 3 10.29 8.43 -19.21
CA LEU A 3 10.36 8.32 -17.75
C LEU A 3 11.78 8.12 -17.21
N LYS A 4 12.65 7.40 -17.95
CA LYS A 4 14.06 7.24 -17.57
C LYS A 4 14.84 8.54 -17.71
N VAL A 5 14.64 9.29 -18.80
CA VAL A 5 15.22 10.63 -18.96
C VAL A 5 14.70 11.57 -17.86
N ARG A 6 13.40 11.51 -17.54
CA ARG A 6 12.83 12.30 -16.44
C ARG A 6 13.43 11.95 -15.09
N ALA A 7 13.81 10.68 -14.85
CA ALA A 7 14.46 10.26 -13.61
C ALA A 7 15.84 10.92 -13.40
N VAL A 8 16.60 11.13 -14.48
CA VAL A 8 17.94 11.74 -14.41
C VAL A 8 17.90 13.28 -14.48
N CYS A 9 16.80 13.89 -14.90
CA CYS A 9 16.66 15.35 -15.02
C CYS A 9 16.33 16.03 -13.68
N ARG A 10 17.19 15.87 -12.68
CA ARG A 10 17.00 16.49 -11.36
C ARG A 10 18.30 16.97 -10.75
N GLY A 11 18.35 18.24 -10.43
CA GLY A 11 19.42 18.87 -9.65
C GLY A 11 20.82 18.42 -10.06
N LYS A 12 21.53 17.79 -9.16
CA LYS A 12 22.90 17.29 -9.41
C LYS A 12 22.93 16.08 -10.37
N GLN A 13 21.87 15.32 -10.49
CA GLN A 13 21.87 14.07 -11.26
C GLN A 13 22.00 14.33 -12.76
N ILE A 14 21.33 15.36 -13.29
CA ILE A 14 21.48 15.69 -14.72
C ILE A 14 22.90 16.06 -15.06
N LYS A 15 23.58 16.86 -14.21
CA LYS A 15 24.98 17.23 -14.40
C LYS A 15 25.88 15.99 -14.45
N GLN A 16 25.76 15.12 -13.48
CA GLN A 16 26.54 13.89 -13.39
C GLN A 16 26.29 12.97 -14.59
N PHE A 17 25.04 12.87 -15.06
CA PHE A 17 24.69 12.05 -16.22
C PHE A 17 25.29 12.57 -17.51
N ILE A 18 25.18 13.90 -17.79
CA ILE A 18 25.73 14.50 -18.99
C ILE A 18 27.26 14.50 -19.00
N GLU A 19 27.92 14.77 -17.86
CA GLU A 19 29.37 14.68 -17.70
C GLU A 19 29.88 13.27 -17.96
N ARG A 20 29.26 12.26 -17.34
CA ARG A 20 29.64 10.84 -17.52
C ARG A 20 29.54 10.36 -18.95
N ASN A 21 28.59 10.87 -19.71
CA ASN A 21 28.30 10.42 -21.07
C ASN A 21 28.79 11.39 -22.16
N ASN A 22 29.56 12.42 -21.77
CA ASN A 22 30.05 13.47 -22.66
C ASN A 22 28.96 14.11 -23.53
N ILE A 23 27.82 14.43 -22.89
CA ILE A 23 26.69 15.09 -23.53
C ILE A 23 26.74 16.58 -23.22
N GLU A 24 26.70 17.42 -24.26
CA GLU A 24 26.63 18.85 -24.11
C GLU A 24 25.19 19.32 -24.29
N LEU A 25 24.70 20.08 -23.31
CA LEU A 25 23.40 20.74 -23.35
C LEU A 25 23.63 22.26 -23.37
N LYS A 26 22.86 22.95 -24.20
CA LYS A 26 22.91 24.41 -24.34
C LYS A 26 22.09 25.12 -23.23
N SER A 27 21.06 24.46 -22.76
CA SER A 27 20.11 25.01 -21.79
C SER A 27 20.65 24.94 -20.36
N THR A 28 20.35 25.96 -19.58
CA THR A 28 20.68 26.04 -18.15
C THR A 28 19.48 25.80 -17.23
N LYS A 29 18.26 26.02 -17.74
CA LYS A 29 17.03 25.79 -17.00
C LYS A 29 16.63 24.32 -17.06
N LEU A 30 16.23 23.73 -15.94
CA LEU A 30 15.99 22.30 -15.81
C LEU A 30 14.94 21.75 -16.81
N ASN A 31 13.85 22.47 -17.03
CA ASN A 31 12.81 22.01 -17.98
C ASN A 31 13.31 22.02 -19.42
N ASP A 32 14.12 23.01 -19.80
CA ASP A 32 14.69 23.10 -21.14
C ASP A 32 15.78 22.03 -21.30
N GLN A 33 16.60 21.79 -20.27
CA GLN A 33 17.57 20.69 -20.22
C GLN A 33 16.91 19.32 -20.40
N PHE A 34 15.72 19.14 -19.80
CA PHE A 34 14.96 17.91 -19.98
C PHE A 34 14.56 17.68 -21.45
N ALA A 35 13.99 18.69 -22.10
CA ALA A 35 13.56 18.60 -23.49
C ALA A 35 14.75 18.36 -24.43
N GLU A 36 15.86 19.05 -24.18
CA GLU A 36 17.08 18.93 -24.95
C GLU A 36 17.72 17.54 -24.75
N LEU A 37 17.87 17.07 -23.51
CA LEU A 37 18.38 15.75 -23.20
C LEU A 37 17.49 14.64 -23.80
N PHE A 38 16.16 14.78 -23.70
CA PHE A 38 15.24 13.82 -24.30
C PHE A 38 15.47 13.71 -25.80
N SER A 39 15.58 14.84 -26.50
CA SER A 39 15.86 14.86 -27.96
C SER A 39 17.20 14.24 -28.32
N VAL A 40 18.23 14.41 -27.49
CA VAL A 40 19.55 13.76 -27.69
C VAL A 40 19.42 12.25 -27.47
N MET A 41 18.79 11.83 -26.38
CA MET A 41 18.62 10.41 -26.06
C MET A 41 17.76 9.66 -27.09
N GLU A 42 16.74 10.31 -27.63
CA GLU A 42 15.89 9.72 -28.67
C GLU A 42 16.68 9.37 -29.95
N LYS A 43 17.71 10.15 -30.27
CA LYS A 43 18.59 9.96 -31.43
C LYS A 43 19.79 9.06 -31.15
N THR A 44 20.04 8.73 -29.88
CA THR A 44 21.20 7.92 -29.49
C THR A 44 20.83 6.45 -29.47
N SER A 45 21.45 5.63 -30.27
CA SER A 45 21.13 4.19 -30.42
C SER A 45 21.30 3.38 -29.13
N ASN A 46 22.19 3.80 -28.22
CA ASN A 46 22.48 3.12 -26.95
C ASN A 46 21.88 3.84 -25.71
N SER A 47 20.94 4.75 -25.92
CA SER A 47 20.41 5.62 -24.86
C SER A 47 19.80 4.86 -23.67
N MET A 48 19.09 3.78 -23.93
CA MET A 48 18.48 2.98 -22.86
C MET A 48 19.52 2.34 -21.95
N ASN A 49 20.60 1.77 -22.53
CA ASN A 49 21.67 1.17 -21.74
C ASN A 49 22.45 2.21 -20.91
N MET A 50 22.68 3.41 -21.48
CA MET A 50 23.33 4.52 -20.78
C MET A 50 22.51 4.96 -19.57
N LEU A 51 21.20 5.11 -19.74
CA LEU A 51 20.28 5.46 -18.65
C LEU A 51 20.21 4.35 -17.61
N ASP A 52 20.12 3.10 -18.04
CA ASP A 52 20.03 1.94 -17.14
C ASP A 52 21.30 1.79 -16.27
N ALA A 53 22.48 1.91 -16.89
CA ALA A 53 23.75 1.87 -16.16
C ALA A 53 23.82 2.99 -15.10
N TYR A 54 23.47 4.22 -15.49
CA TYR A 54 23.48 5.34 -14.56
C TYR A 54 22.50 5.14 -13.39
N LEU A 55 21.26 4.72 -13.69
CA LEU A 55 20.23 4.50 -12.67
C LEU A 55 20.60 3.36 -11.71
N ARG A 56 21.26 2.29 -12.20
CA ARG A 56 21.75 1.19 -11.33
C ARG A 56 22.84 1.69 -10.37
N ASP A 57 23.81 2.47 -10.89
CA ASP A 57 24.89 2.98 -10.06
C ASP A 57 24.36 3.94 -9.00
N ARG A 58 23.42 4.85 -9.35
CA ARG A 58 22.78 5.75 -8.39
C ARG A 58 21.99 5.02 -7.32
N ASN A 59 21.28 3.96 -7.72
CA ASN A 59 20.55 3.13 -6.77
C ASN A 59 21.49 2.42 -5.79
N ASN A 60 22.60 1.86 -6.27
CA ASN A 60 23.60 1.23 -5.40
C ASN A 60 24.21 2.23 -4.42
N GLU A 61 24.58 3.43 -4.87
CA GLU A 61 25.07 4.48 -3.98
C GLU A 61 24.01 4.88 -2.92
N TRP A 62 22.75 4.99 -3.30
CA TRP A 62 21.69 5.34 -2.39
C TRP A 62 21.53 4.28 -1.28
N TYR A 63 21.54 2.99 -1.63
CA TYR A 63 21.50 1.92 -0.63
C TYR A 63 22.70 1.97 0.34
N HIS A 64 23.90 2.22 -0.18
CA HIS A 64 25.08 2.37 0.68
C HIS A 64 24.97 3.60 1.59
N THR A 65 24.45 4.72 1.08
CA THR A 65 24.31 5.96 1.85
C THR A 65 23.24 5.85 2.94
N MET A 66 22.14 5.16 2.65
CA MET A 66 21.06 4.94 3.62
C MET A 66 21.54 4.11 4.84
N GLY A 67 22.51 3.22 4.65
CA GLY A 67 23.13 2.46 5.74
C GLY A 67 22.11 1.67 6.58
N VAL A 68 20.99 1.24 5.99
CA VAL A 68 19.93 0.52 6.70
C VAL A 68 20.39 -0.89 7.01
N ASP A 69 20.52 -1.22 8.28
CA ASP A 69 20.69 -2.60 8.76
C ASP A 69 19.31 -3.30 8.68
N GLU A 70 19.10 -4.04 7.59
CA GLU A 70 17.83 -4.72 7.33
C GLU A 70 17.48 -5.74 8.41
N GLU A 71 18.46 -6.45 9.00
CA GLU A 71 18.19 -7.46 10.03
C GLU A 71 17.77 -6.82 11.36
N LYS A 72 18.43 -5.74 11.75
CA LYS A 72 18.01 -4.94 12.90
C LYS A 72 16.62 -4.34 12.68
N LEU A 73 16.34 -3.86 11.46
CA LEU A 73 15.02 -3.32 11.09
C LEU A 73 13.94 -4.41 11.15
N LYS A 74 14.17 -5.58 10.58
CA LYS A 74 13.26 -6.74 10.64
C LYS A 74 12.98 -7.16 12.08
N SER A 75 14.02 -7.18 12.93
CA SER A 75 13.89 -7.46 14.36
C SER A 75 12.99 -6.44 15.07
N GLY A 76 13.19 -5.14 14.81
CA GLY A 76 12.36 -4.06 15.34
C GLY A 76 10.89 -4.17 14.89
N LEU A 77 10.64 -4.48 13.62
CA LEU A 77 9.28 -4.67 13.10
C LEU A 77 8.53 -5.82 13.79
N ARG A 78 9.23 -6.87 14.24
CA ARG A 78 8.63 -7.99 14.98
C ARG A 78 8.19 -7.63 16.40
N GLN A 79 8.73 -6.56 16.98
CA GLN A 79 8.34 -6.10 18.32
C GLN A 79 6.96 -5.42 18.35
N ILE A 80 6.43 -5.03 17.18
CA ILE A 80 5.09 -4.44 17.09
C ILE A 80 4.05 -5.56 17.20
N ASN A 81 3.32 -5.58 18.31
CA ASN A 81 2.32 -6.59 18.61
C ASN A 81 0.89 -6.10 18.42
N ASN A 82 0.70 -4.79 18.32
CA ASN A 82 -0.59 -4.17 18.09
C ASN A 82 -0.52 -3.18 16.93
N TYR A 83 -1.54 -3.22 16.06
CA TYR A 83 -1.66 -2.38 14.88
C TYR A 83 -2.96 -1.60 14.95
N GLU A 84 -3.00 -0.67 15.89
CA GLU A 84 -4.15 0.22 16.09
C GLU A 84 -3.74 1.67 15.91
N TRP A 85 -4.39 2.32 14.98
CA TRP A 85 -4.43 3.76 14.92
C TRP A 85 -5.71 4.23 15.63
N GLY A 86 -5.56 4.83 16.79
CA GLY A 86 -6.69 5.26 17.65
C GLY A 86 -7.42 6.52 17.18
N GLY A 87 -7.10 7.06 16.01
CA GLY A 87 -7.76 8.22 15.42
C GLY A 87 -8.80 7.83 14.39
N ASP A 88 -9.57 8.81 13.93
CA ASP A 88 -10.33 8.68 12.70
C ASP A 88 -9.35 8.32 11.58
N GLN A 89 -9.74 7.46 10.65
CA GLN A 89 -8.88 6.88 9.59
C GLN A 89 -8.30 7.91 8.60
N GLU A 90 -8.25 9.16 8.98
CA GLU A 90 -7.53 10.19 8.29
C GLU A 90 -6.04 10.03 8.61
N ASN A 91 -5.23 9.75 7.62
CA ASN A 91 -3.79 9.48 7.70
C ASN A 91 -2.94 10.68 8.14
N SER A 92 -3.45 11.53 9.03
CA SER A 92 -2.88 12.80 9.44
C SER A 92 -3.12 13.03 10.93
N LEU A 93 -2.05 13.00 11.70
CA LEU A 93 -2.09 13.23 13.14
C LEU A 93 -2.55 14.65 13.48
N ASP A 94 -2.13 15.65 12.71
CA ASP A 94 -2.50 17.05 12.92
C ASP A 94 -4.00 17.26 12.72
N GLN A 95 -4.61 16.69 11.70
CA GLN A 95 -6.06 16.76 11.48
C GLN A 95 -6.83 16.07 12.60
N TYR A 96 -6.36 14.92 13.06
CA TYR A 96 -6.94 14.24 14.21
C TYR A 96 -6.93 15.11 15.45
N LEU A 97 -5.77 15.70 15.79
CA LEU A 97 -5.62 16.57 16.94
C LEU A 97 -6.53 17.81 16.85
N VAL A 98 -6.59 18.43 15.66
CA VAL A 98 -7.43 19.62 15.42
C VAL A 98 -8.91 19.31 15.60
N ARG A 99 -9.39 18.19 15.03
CA ARG A 99 -10.82 17.85 15.03
C ARG A 99 -11.31 17.30 16.37
N ARG A 100 -10.46 16.56 17.08
CA ARG A 100 -10.88 15.86 18.33
C ARG A 100 -10.64 16.68 19.59
N PHE A 101 -9.67 17.59 19.57
CA PHE A 101 -9.26 18.33 20.76
C PHE A 101 -9.31 19.85 20.54
N ILE A 102 -8.59 20.38 19.55
CA ILE A 102 -8.37 21.83 19.42
C ILE A 102 -9.66 22.59 19.12
N LYS A 103 -10.52 22.07 18.25
CA LYS A 103 -11.78 22.77 17.85
C LYS A 103 -13.00 22.38 18.69
N VAL A 104 -12.89 21.37 19.56
CA VAL A 104 -14.02 20.81 20.28
C VAL A 104 -13.95 21.14 21.76
N ILE A 105 -12.75 21.13 22.36
CA ILE A 105 -12.55 21.38 23.78
C ILE A 105 -12.18 22.84 23.99
N SER A 106 -13.06 23.62 24.59
CA SER A 106 -12.84 25.04 24.89
C SER A 106 -12.36 25.27 26.32
N ASP A 107 -12.54 24.28 27.19
CA ASP A 107 -12.07 24.35 28.59
C ASP A 107 -10.66 23.78 28.71
N PHE A 108 -9.77 24.56 29.37
CA PHE A 108 -8.37 24.18 29.49
C PHE A 108 -8.12 22.99 30.44
N ASP A 109 -8.88 22.89 31.53
CA ASP A 109 -8.71 21.79 32.48
C ASP A 109 -9.23 20.49 31.87
N GLU A 110 -10.32 20.55 31.11
CA GLU A 110 -10.78 19.42 30.30
C GLU A 110 -9.70 19.00 29.27
N LEU A 111 -9.12 19.96 28.53
CA LEU A 111 -8.05 19.68 27.56
C LEU A 111 -6.84 19.03 28.26
N LYS A 112 -6.44 19.54 29.41
CA LYS A 112 -5.34 18.99 30.22
C LYS A 112 -5.61 17.54 30.64
N SER A 113 -6.86 17.21 30.97
CA SER A 113 -7.25 15.84 31.32
C SER A 113 -7.08 14.84 30.15
N LYS A 114 -6.97 15.30 28.90
CA LYS A 114 -6.76 14.47 27.70
C LYS A 114 -5.29 14.30 27.32
N ALA A 115 -4.35 14.86 28.06
CA ALA A 115 -2.92 14.82 27.70
C ALA A 115 -2.40 13.41 27.46
N ASP A 116 -2.71 12.44 28.32
CA ASP A 116 -2.27 11.05 28.17
C ASP A 116 -2.91 10.36 26.97
N ALA A 117 -4.19 10.64 26.70
CA ALA A 117 -4.89 10.12 25.54
C ALA A 117 -4.27 10.67 24.24
N ILE A 118 -3.94 11.96 24.21
CA ILE A 118 -3.25 12.61 23.07
C ILE A 118 -1.88 11.95 22.84
N ALA A 119 -1.08 11.81 23.92
CA ALA A 119 0.24 11.18 23.83
C ALA A 119 0.17 9.74 23.34
N THR A 120 -0.75 8.94 23.88
CA THR A 120 -0.98 7.55 23.49
C THR A 120 -1.37 7.44 22.01
N ASN A 121 -2.30 8.27 21.55
CA ASN A 121 -2.75 8.24 20.16
C ASN A 121 -1.67 8.75 19.21
N ALA A 122 -0.89 9.75 19.59
CA ALA A 122 0.27 10.20 18.82
C ALA A 122 1.30 9.07 18.67
N TRP A 123 1.60 8.35 19.74
CA TRP A 123 2.50 7.19 19.71
C TRP A 123 1.97 6.08 18.80
N LYS A 124 0.70 5.71 18.90
CA LYS A 124 0.05 4.70 18.04
C LYS A 124 0.16 5.10 16.56
N PHE A 125 -0.05 6.38 16.23
CA PHE A 125 0.12 6.88 14.87
C PHE A 125 1.57 6.73 14.38
N VAL A 126 2.53 7.15 15.19
CA VAL A 126 3.96 7.06 14.83
C VAL A 126 4.36 5.59 14.63
N GLN A 127 3.99 4.71 15.55
CA GLN A 127 4.30 3.27 15.49
C GLN A 127 3.71 2.62 14.23
N THR A 128 2.44 2.88 13.92
CA THR A 128 1.76 2.33 12.75
C THR A 128 2.33 2.88 11.45
N SER A 129 2.61 4.18 11.41
CA SER A 129 3.22 4.83 10.24
C SER A 129 4.65 4.33 9.99
N TRP A 130 5.44 4.18 11.06
CA TRP A 130 6.79 3.61 11.01
C TRP A 130 6.76 2.18 10.48
N TYR A 131 5.87 1.34 11.01
CA TYR A 131 5.68 -0.03 10.54
C TYR A 131 5.34 -0.08 9.04
N ASN A 132 4.37 0.72 8.61
CA ASN A 132 3.95 0.76 7.21
C ASN A 132 5.07 1.24 6.28
N ASN A 133 5.79 2.29 6.68
CA ASN A 133 6.89 2.83 5.89
C ASN A 133 7.99 1.78 5.69
N TRP A 134 8.47 1.18 6.77
CA TRP A 134 9.62 0.29 6.70
C TRP A 134 9.30 -1.11 6.16
N THR A 135 8.09 -1.62 6.38
CA THR A 135 7.68 -2.87 5.72
C THR A 135 7.54 -2.66 4.22
N SER A 136 6.98 -1.54 3.77
CA SER A 136 6.90 -1.21 2.34
C SER A 136 8.29 -1.04 1.72
N TYR A 137 9.21 -0.35 2.41
CA TYR A 137 10.60 -0.22 1.99
C TYR A 137 11.28 -1.60 1.80
N LEU A 138 11.16 -2.50 2.77
CA LEU A 138 11.78 -3.82 2.69
C LEU A 138 11.16 -4.70 1.59
N ILE A 139 9.83 -4.64 1.39
CA ILE A 139 9.18 -5.37 0.29
C ILE A 139 9.63 -4.80 -1.06
N GLU A 140 9.66 -3.49 -1.21
CA GLU A 140 10.15 -2.83 -2.43
C GLU A 140 11.63 -3.17 -2.69
N SER A 141 12.45 -3.28 -1.63
CA SER A 141 13.84 -3.72 -1.72
C SER A 141 13.99 -5.14 -2.29
N ILE A 142 13.07 -6.06 -1.96
CA ILE A 142 13.04 -7.41 -2.54
C ILE A 142 12.89 -7.33 -4.05
N PHE A 143 11.95 -6.51 -4.55
CA PHE A 143 11.79 -6.29 -5.99
C PHE A 143 13.06 -5.71 -6.62
N LYS A 144 13.61 -4.66 -6.00
CA LYS A 144 14.75 -3.89 -6.53
C LYS A 144 16.06 -4.67 -6.58
N LYS A 145 16.21 -5.71 -5.75
CA LYS A 145 17.37 -6.63 -5.76
C LYS A 145 17.34 -7.60 -6.95
N HIS A 146 16.20 -7.78 -7.60
CA HIS A 146 16.07 -8.73 -8.71
C HIS A 146 16.70 -8.17 -10.00
N ARG A 147 17.38 -9.02 -10.78
CA ARG A 147 18.16 -8.63 -12.00
C ARG A 147 17.31 -7.94 -13.08
N ARG A 148 16.03 -8.28 -13.20
CA ARG A 148 15.08 -7.69 -14.18
C ARG A 148 14.52 -6.35 -13.74
N VAL A 149 14.81 -5.91 -12.52
CA VAL A 149 14.26 -4.69 -11.96
C VAL A 149 15.32 -3.59 -11.98
N LEU A 150 14.93 -2.42 -12.43
CA LEU A 150 15.72 -1.21 -12.39
C LEU A 150 14.99 -0.17 -11.55
N SER A 151 15.58 0.26 -10.44
CA SER A 151 14.99 1.27 -9.57
C SER A 151 14.82 2.60 -10.29
N ALA A 152 13.70 3.26 -10.06
CA ALA A 152 13.55 4.66 -10.39
C ALA A 152 14.29 5.50 -9.35
N VAL A 153 15.34 6.21 -9.75
CA VAL A 153 16.09 7.12 -8.88
C VAL A 153 15.46 8.51 -8.97
N GLY A 154 15.19 9.10 -7.83
CA GLY A 154 14.56 10.41 -7.74
C GLY A 154 13.04 10.33 -7.62
N GLU A 155 12.42 11.50 -7.39
CA GLU A 155 10.98 11.58 -7.14
C GLU A 155 10.14 11.55 -8.43
N ILE A 156 10.22 10.50 -9.24
CA ILE A 156 9.15 10.22 -10.18
C ILE A 156 7.98 9.77 -9.32
N LYS A 157 7.02 10.66 -9.08
CA LYS A 157 5.92 10.43 -8.11
C LYS A 157 4.99 9.27 -8.45
N SER A 158 5.15 8.62 -9.60
CA SER A 158 4.27 7.58 -10.09
C SER A 158 4.98 6.30 -10.56
N VAL A 159 6.31 6.18 -10.33
CA VAL A 159 7.08 4.99 -10.71
C VAL A 159 8.06 4.66 -9.60
N ASP A 160 7.95 3.45 -9.05
CA ASP A 160 8.87 2.95 -8.04
C ASP A 160 10.09 2.26 -8.68
N PHE A 161 9.85 1.54 -9.76
CA PHE A 161 10.88 0.84 -10.53
C PHE A 161 10.40 0.46 -11.94
N PHE A 162 11.31 -0.09 -12.73
CA PHE A 162 11.00 -0.66 -14.04
C PHE A 162 11.24 -2.17 -14.01
N ILE A 163 10.33 -2.96 -14.57
CA ILE A 163 10.55 -4.38 -14.85
C ILE A 163 10.71 -4.51 -16.37
N ASP A 164 11.90 -4.90 -16.84
CA ASP A 164 12.22 -4.99 -18.28
C ASP A 164 11.76 -3.75 -19.08
N ASN A 165 12.07 -2.58 -18.61
CA ASN A 165 11.66 -1.28 -19.18
C ASN A 165 10.18 -0.88 -18.97
N ASN A 166 9.33 -1.71 -18.39
CA ASN A 166 7.96 -1.33 -18.07
C ASN A 166 7.94 -0.58 -16.74
N PRO A 167 7.44 0.66 -16.69
CA PRO A 167 7.33 1.43 -15.46
C PRO A 167 6.27 0.81 -14.55
N VAL A 168 6.56 0.70 -13.26
CA VAL A 168 5.68 0.09 -12.27
C VAL A 168 5.53 0.98 -11.04
N ASP A 169 4.30 1.19 -10.62
CA ASP A 169 3.90 1.74 -9.32
C ASP A 169 3.47 0.56 -8.43
N LEU A 170 4.28 0.23 -7.40
CA LEU A 170 4.03 -0.89 -6.51
C LEU A 170 3.08 -0.48 -5.39
N LYS A 171 2.01 -1.23 -5.20
CA LYS A 171 1.06 -1.06 -4.10
C LYS A 171 1.00 -2.31 -3.24
N VAL A 172 1.60 -2.23 -2.06
CA VAL A 172 1.58 -3.32 -1.07
C VAL A 172 0.53 -3.01 -0.01
N THR A 173 -0.49 -3.83 0.06
CA THR A 173 -1.57 -3.67 1.02
C THR A 173 -2.09 -5.03 1.50
N TYR A 174 -2.90 -5.04 2.54
CA TYR A 174 -3.69 -6.21 2.90
C TYR A 174 -5.07 -6.13 2.27
N PHE A 175 -5.81 -7.22 2.32
CA PHE A 175 -7.13 -7.28 1.71
C PHE A 175 -8.00 -6.13 2.24
N PRO A 176 -8.58 -5.28 1.36
CA PRO A 176 -9.29 -4.09 1.81
C PRO A 176 -10.54 -4.43 2.62
N GLY A 177 -10.58 -4.00 3.89
CA GLY A 177 -11.73 -4.25 4.77
C GLY A 177 -13.04 -3.71 4.20
N ALA A 178 -13.04 -2.51 3.62
CA ALA A 178 -14.24 -1.92 3.02
C ALA A 178 -14.76 -2.73 1.80
N TYR A 179 -13.85 -3.30 0.98
CA TYR A 179 -14.26 -4.22 -0.09
C TYR A 179 -14.89 -5.49 0.49
N MET A 180 -14.27 -6.09 1.52
CA MET A 180 -14.78 -7.27 2.20
C MET A 180 -16.17 -7.01 2.77
N GLN A 181 -16.34 -5.91 3.52
CA GLN A 181 -17.62 -5.52 4.11
C GLN A 181 -18.71 -5.30 3.06
N GLY A 182 -18.38 -4.65 1.93
CA GLY A 182 -19.30 -4.48 0.81
C GLY A 182 -19.78 -5.81 0.26
N LYS A 183 -18.85 -6.73 -0.03
CA LYS A 183 -19.17 -8.06 -0.55
C LYS A 183 -19.93 -8.94 0.46
N LEU A 184 -19.56 -8.86 1.74
CA LEU A 184 -20.34 -9.53 2.80
C LEU A 184 -21.77 -9.01 2.86
N LYS A 185 -21.96 -7.69 2.77
CA LYS A 185 -23.30 -7.09 2.75
C LYS A 185 -24.12 -7.57 1.57
N ASP A 186 -23.51 -7.70 0.39
CA ASP A 186 -24.18 -8.21 -0.82
C ASP A 186 -24.63 -9.67 -0.61
N ILE A 187 -23.79 -10.51 -0.02
CA ILE A 187 -24.07 -11.94 0.17
C ILE A 187 -25.03 -12.18 1.36
N LEU A 188 -24.82 -11.48 2.48
CA LEU A 188 -25.58 -11.69 3.73
C LEU A 188 -26.88 -10.89 3.78
N GLY A 189 -27.06 -9.94 2.85
CA GLY A 189 -28.20 -9.03 2.79
C GLY A 189 -28.19 -7.89 3.82
N ASN A 190 -27.18 -7.87 4.73
CA ASN A 190 -27.00 -6.85 5.79
C ASN A 190 -25.52 -6.68 6.11
N SER A 191 -25.19 -5.63 6.88
CA SER A 191 -23.85 -5.53 7.47
C SER A 191 -23.54 -6.75 8.32
N GLU A 192 -22.27 -7.10 8.41
CA GLU A 192 -21.79 -8.27 9.17
C GLU A 192 -22.29 -8.28 10.61
N LEU A 193 -22.16 -7.15 11.33
CA LEU A 193 -22.65 -7.03 12.70
C LEU A 193 -24.18 -7.20 12.78
N THR A 194 -24.93 -6.65 11.84
CA THR A 194 -26.39 -6.81 11.82
C THR A 194 -26.79 -8.26 11.58
N TRP A 195 -26.09 -8.94 10.67
CA TRP A 195 -26.29 -10.35 10.42
C TRP A 195 -25.97 -11.20 11.65
N LEU A 196 -24.85 -10.93 12.32
CA LEU A 196 -24.43 -11.62 13.54
C LEU A 196 -25.44 -11.41 14.67
N LYS A 197 -25.90 -10.18 14.91
CA LYS A 197 -26.98 -9.86 15.88
C LYS A 197 -28.25 -10.66 15.59
N ARG A 198 -28.66 -10.77 14.34
CA ARG A 198 -29.85 -11.53 13.95
C ARG A 198 -29.68 -13.03 14.20
N LYS A 199 -28.49 -13.59 13.92
CA LYS A 199 -28.19 -15.00 14.19
C LYS A 199 -28.14 -15.28 15.70
N ALA A 200 -27.43 -14.47 16.47
CA ALA A 200 -27.31 -14.62 17.92
C ALA A 200 -28.67 -14.49 18.65
N LYS A 201 -29.56 -13.65 18.15
CA LYS A 201 -30.92 -13.52 18.67
C LYS A 201 -31.71 -14.83 18.61
N LEU A 202 -31.44 -15.73 17.65
CA LEU A 202 -32.11 -17.04 17.57
C LEU A 202 -31.77 -17.93 18.78
N PHE A 203 -30.66 -17.64 19.45
CA PHE A 203 -30.16 -18.35 20.62
C PHE A 203 -30.31 -17.53 21.91
N ASN A 204 -31.14 -16.46 21.88
CA ASN A 204 -31.34 -15.52 22.97
C ASN A 204 -30.07 -14.77 23.44
N ILE A 205 -29.06 -14.66 22.59
CA ILE A 205 -27.83 -13.92 22.85
C ILE A 205 -28.01 -12.48 22.33
N LEU A 206 -27.97 -11.50 23.23
CA LEU A 206 -28.19 -10.08 22.94
C LEU A 206 -27.04 -9.25 23.52
N PRO A 207 -26.35 -8.43 22.73
CA PRO A 207 -25.30 -7.53 23.23
C PRO A 207 -25.93 -6.33 23.95
N ASP A 208 -25.19 -5.77 24.90
CA ASP A 208 -25.56 -4.48 25.49
C ASP A 208 -25.50 -3.39 24.37
N LYS A 209 -26.57 -2.60 24.30
CA LYS A 209 -26.73 -1.52 23.33
C LYS A 209 -25.78 -0.34 23.57
N ASN A 210 -25.21 -0.23 24.78
CA ASN A 210 -24.28 0.83 25.15
C ASN A 210 -22.84 0.53 24.70
N LEU A 211 -22.54 -0.71 24.29
CA LEU A 211 -21.25 -1.09 23.74
C LEU A 211 -21.07 -0.52 22.32
N SER A 212 -19.84 -0.19 21.97
CA SER A 212 -19.47 0.14 20.59
C SER A 212 -19.73 -1.04 19.64
N ASP A 213 -19.83 -0.78 18.35
CA ASP A 213 -20.05 -1.83 17.35
C ASP A 213 -18.97 -2.92 17.40
N SER A 214 -17.72 -2.56 17.65
CA SER A 214 -16.60 -3.50 17.79
C SER A 214 -16.75 -4.37 19.05
N GLU A 215 -17.12 -3.77 20.18
CA GLU A 215 -17.34 -4.51 21.43
C GLU A 215 -18.55 -5.44 21.31
N GLN A 216 -19.63 -4.98 20.67
CA GLN A 216 -20.80 -5.83 20.41
C GLN A 216 -20.46 -7.01 19.51
N TYR A 217 -19.62 -6.78 18.50
CA TYR A 217 -19.15 -7.83 17.59
C TYR A 217 -18.36 -8.91 18.34
N ASN A 218 -17.38 -8.49 19.14
CA ASN A 218 -16.54 -9.40 19.92
C ASN A 218 -17.36 -10.19 20.93
N PHE A 219 -18.25 -9.50 21.67
CA PHE A 219 -19.18 -10.14 22.61
C PHE A 219 -20.02 -11.22 21.92
N LEU A 220 -20.64 -10.90 20.78
CA LEU A 220 -21.49 -11.84 20.07
C LEU A 220 -20.71 -13.07 19.58
N LYS A 221 -19.46 -12.86 19.13
CA LYS A 221 -18.59 -13.94 18.70
C LYS A 221 -18.25 -14.88 19.85
N GLU A 222 -17.79 -14.34 20.98
CA GLU A 222 -17.46 -15.12 22.18
C GLU A 222 -18.67 -15.86 22.74
N GLU A 223 -19.80 -15.19 22.86
CA GLU A 223 -21.02 -15.81 23.39
C GLU A 223 -21.57 -16.92 22.49
N LEU A 224 -21.52 -16.76 21.17
CA LEU A 224 -21.91 -17.82 20.25
C LEU A 224 -20.99 -19.05 20.38
N GLU A 225 -19.69 -18.85 20.49
CA GLU A 225 -18.73 -19.95 20.68
C GLU A 225 -18.93 -20.63 22.06
N ASN A 226 -19.06 -19.84 23.14
CA ASN A 226 -19.22 -20.35 24.51
C ASN A 226 -20.55 -21.09 24.71
N ASN A 227 -21.61 -20.69 24.02
CA ASN A 227 -22.93 -21.32 24.11
C ASN A 227 -23.13 -22.46 23.10
N GLY A 228 -22.05 -22.91 22.42
CA GLY A 228 -22.09 -24.10 21.55
C GLY A 228 -22.64 -23.85 20.15
N HIS A 229 -22.53 -22.60 19.65
CA HIS A 229 -22.97 -22.20 18.30
C HIS A 229 -21.81 -21.74 17.39
N PRO A 230 -20.65 -22.47 17.37
CA PRO A 230 -19.50 -22.09 16.56
C PRO A 230 -19.80 -22.13 15.05
N GLU A 231 -20.85 -22.83 14.61
CA GLU A 231 -21.27 -22.92 13.21
C GLU A 231 -21.64 -21.56 12.62
N VAL A 232 -22.12 -20.61 13.43
CA VAL A 232 -22.45 -19.25 12.99
C VAL A 232 -21.17 -18.50 12.60
N ILE A 233 -20.14 -18.62 13.43
CA ILE A 233 -18.82 -18.00 13.16
C ILE A 233 -18.14 -18.70 11.99
N ALA A 234 -18.22 -20.04 11.90
CA ALA A 234 -17.70 -20.81 10.78
C ALA A 234 -18.38 -20.41 9.45
N GLN A 235 -19.69 -20.14 9.43
CA GLN A 235 -20.40 -19.66 8.25
C GLN A 235 -19.85 -18.32 7.78
N LEU A 236 -19.57 -17.41 8.70
CA LEU A 236 -19.01 -16.10 8.38
C LEU A 236 -17.58 -16.22 7.82
N ALA A 237 -16.75 -17.05 8.44
CA ALA A 237 -15.40 -17.35 7.98
C ALA A 237 -15.41 -17.99 6.58
N ALA A 238 -16.32 -18.95 6.33
CA ALA A 238 -16.49 -19.56 5.02
C ALA A 238 -16.92 -18.53 3.96
N THR A 239 -17.82 -17.60 4.28
CA THR A 239 -18.24 -16.54 3.36
C THR A 239 -17.08 -15.60 3.02
N ARG A 240 -16.29 -15.21 4.01
CA ARG A 240 -15.07 -14.40 3.77
C ARG A 240 -14.09 -15.13 2.87
N LYS A 241 -13.89 -16.45 3.10
CA LYS A 241 -13.04 -17.27 2.25
C LYS A 241 -13.55 -17.31 0.80
N GLN A 242 -14.85 -17.48 0.59
CA GLN A 242 -15.46 -17.44 -0.75
C GLN A 242 -15.17 -16.13 -1.48
N ILE A 243 -15.24 -14.98 -0.78
CA ILE A 243 -14.92 -13.66 -1.35
C ILE A 243 -13.45 -13.61 -1.77
N VAL A 244 -12.54 -14.10 -0.94
CA VAL A 244 -11.10 -14.14 -1.27
C VAL A 244 -10.83 -15.05 -2.46
N ASP A 245 -11.44 -16.26 -2.48
CA ASP A 245 -11.28 -17.21 -3.58
C ASP A 245 -11.86 -16.66 -4.90
N TYR A 246 -12.99 -15.94 -4.83
CA TYR A 246 -13.53 -15.22 -5.98
C TYR A 246 -12.56 -14.17 -6.53
N VAL A 247 -11.96 -13.37 -5.65
CA VAL A 247 -10.99 -12.33 -6.05
C VAL A 247 -9.72 -12.97 -6.65
N ARG A 248 -9.26 -14.10 -6.12
CA ARG A 248 -8.13 -14.84 -6.70
C ARG A 248 -8.41 -15.30 -8.13
N ALA A 249 -9.65 -15.73 -8.39
CA ALA A 249 -10.07 -16.14 -9.73
C ALA A 249 -10.37 -14.95 -10.65
N ASN A 250 -10.76 -13.80 -10.09
CA ASN A 250 -11.17 -12.58 -10.80
C ASN A 250 -10.49 -11.33 -10.22
N PRO A 251 -9.16 -11.20 -10.33
CA PRO A 251 -8.40 -10.12 -9.68
C PRO A 251 -8.81 -8.73 -10.18
N GLU A 252 -9.29 -8.62 -11.42
CA GLU A 252 -9.74 -7.37 -12.03
C GLU A 252 -10.83 -6.68 -11.20
N SER A 253 -11.68 -7.45 -10.52
CA SER A 253 -12.75 -6.91 -9.67
C SER A 253 -12.21 -6.11 -8.48
N LEU A 254 -11.15 -6.60 -7.84
CA LEU A 254 -10.48 -5.90 -6.73
C LEU A 254 -9.61 -4.75 -7.25
N MET A 255 -8.88 -4.95 -8.34
CA MET A 255 -8.07 -3.89 -8.95
C MET A 255 -8.92 -2.67 -9.31
N LYS A 256 -10.07 -2.89 -9.97
CA LYS A 256 -11.02 -1.84 -10.29
C LYS A 256 -11.47 -1.10 -9.04
N TRP A 257 -11.89 -1.84 -8.01
CA TRP A 257 -12.30 -1.25 -6.74
C TRP A 257 -11.19 -0.42 -6.10
N LEU A 258 -9.95 -0.92 -6.12
CA LEU A 258 -8.79 -0.21 -5.58
C LEU A 258 -8.54 1.11 -6.32
N TYR A 259 -8.64 1.13 -7.65
CA TYR A 259 -8.53 2.37 -8.42
C TYR A 259 -9.64 3.37 -8.10
N GLU A 260 -10.87 2.90 -7.88
CA GLU A 260 -12.03 3.74 -7.62
C GLU A 260 -12.07 4.29 -6.19
N ASN A 261 -11.43 3.60 -5.22
CA ASN A 261 -11.53 3.91 -3.79
C ASN A 261 -10.19 4.36 -3.15
N GLN A 262 -9.10 4.38 -3.90
CA GLN A 262 -7.85 4.96 -3.45
C GLN A 262 -7.77 6.45 -3.75
N SER A 263 -6.97 7.19 -2.95
CA SER A 263 -6.75 8.62 -3.12
C SER A 263 -6.30 8.99 -4.54
N PRO A 264 -6.67 10.17 -5.06
CA PRO A 264 -6.50 10.61 -6.46
C PRO A 264 -5.04 10.91 -6.84
N ARG A 265 -4.09 10.03 -6.57
CA ARG A 265 -2.72 10.22 -7.00
C ARG A 265 -2.49 9.61 -8.37
N LEU A 266 -2.55 10.50 -9.37
CA LEU A 266 -1.90 10.36 -10.68
C LEU A 266 -2.15 9.01 -11.39
N PHE A 267 -3.19 9.00 -12.17
CA PHE A 267 -3.31 8.08 -13.28
C PHE A 267 -2.34 8.57 -14.38
N GLY A 268 -1.20 7.95 -14.51
CA GLY A 268 -0.12 8.34 -15.42
C GLY A 268 0.31 7.19 -16.32
N ALA A 269 1.51 7.30 -16.84
CA ALA A 269 2.11 6.32 -17.78
C ALA A 269 2.71 5.09 -17.06
N GLU A 270 2.34 4.83 -15.82
CA GLU A 270 2.80 3.67 -15.04
C GLU A 270 1.79 2.53 -15.04
N ASN A 271 2.30 1.33 -14.95
CA ASN A 271 1.51 0.13 -14.68
C ASN A 271 1.48 -0.10 -13.16
N ARG A 272 0.35 -0.47 -12.60
CA ARG A 272 0.26 -0.81 -11.18
C ARG A 272 0.44 -2.29 -10.93
N LEU A 273 1.29 -2.59 -9.95
CA LEU A 273 1.43 -3.93 -9.40
C LEU A 273 0.86 -3.93 -7.97
N PHE A 274 -0.21 -4.69 -7.78
CA PHE A 274 -0.85 -4.84 -6.48
C PHE A 274 -0.36 -6.12 -5.79
N VAL A 275 0.27 -5.95 -4.64
CA VAL A 275 0.62 -7.07 -3.74
C VAL A 275 -0.37 -7.07 -2.59
N ILE A 276 -1.33 -7.99 -2.63
CA ILE A 276 -2.38 -8.12 -1.61
C ILE A 276 -1.98 -9.21 -0.63
N LEU A 277 -1.75 -8.84 0.60
CA LEU A 277 -1.33 -9.74 1.67
C LEU A 277 -2.53 -10.17 2.50
N ILE A 278 -2.68 -11.48 2.68
CA ILE A 278 -3.81 -12.07 3.40
C ILE A 278 -3.29 -13.13 4.37
N ASP A 279 -3.68 -13.06 5.63
CA ASP A 279 -3.62 -14.18 6.54
C ASP A 279 -4.91 -15.00 6.36
N SER A 280 -4.78 -16.23 5.88
CA SER A 280 -5.95 -17.09 5.62
C SER A 280 -6.55 -17.70 6.89
N THR A 281 -5.84 -17.65 8.00
CA THR A 281 -6.27 -18.18 9.29
C THR A 281 -6.96 -17.10 10.13
N ASP A 282 -6.45 -15.87 10.06
CA ASP A 282 -7.04 -14.72 10.74
C ASP A 282 -6.86 -13.46 9.88
N MET A 283 -7.90 -13.10 9.15
CA MET A 283 -7.85 -11.97 8.24
C MET A 283 -7.56 -10.64 8.93
N GLU A 284 -7.93 -10.49 10.22
CA GLU A 284 -7.68 -9.28 11.01
C GLU A 284 -6.18 -9.12 11.31
N GLN A 285 -5.44 -10.22 11.33
CA GLN A 285 -3.99 -10.23 11.51
C GLN A 285 -3.20 -10.12 10.19
N SER A 286 -3.88 -9.90 9.05
CA SER A 286 -3.24 -9.77 7.73
C SER A 286 -2.16 -8.67 7.70
N TRP A 287 -2.24 -7.67 8.56
CA TRP A 287 -1.21 -6.64 8.69
C TRP A 287 0.17 -7.22 9.04
N LYS A 288 0.22 -8.35 9.78
CA LYS A 288 1.47 -9.05 10.14
C LYS A 288 2.16 -9.64 8.91
N MET A 289 1.42 -9.92 7.84
CA MET A 289 1.99 -10.47 6.61
C MET A 289 2.97 -9.51 5.92
N LYS A 290 2.86 -8.19 6.14
CA LYS A 290 3.84 -7.23 5.60
C LYS A 290 5.27 -7.47 6.11
N ARG A 291 5.46 -8.14 7.24
CA ARG A 291 6.77 -8.50 7.79
C ARG A 291 7.16 -9.98 7.59
N ALA A 292 6.35 -10.74 6.87
CA ALA A 292 6.60 -12.15 6.55
C ALA A 292 7.52 -12.28 5.32
N PHE A 293 8.71 -11.65 5.39
CA PHE A 293 9.63 -11.53 4.24
C PHE A 293 10.06 -12.88 3.68
N SER A 294 10.24 -13.91 4.51
CA SER A 294 10.56 -15.28 4.10
C SER A 294 9.48 -15.93 3.24
N LEU A 295 8.22 -15.49 3.36
CA LEU A 295 7.11 -15.94 2.53
C LEU A 295 6.95 -15.07 1.27
N ILE A 296 7.23 -13.77 1.40
CA ILE A 296 7.06 -12.80 0.31
C ILE A 296 8.17 -12.96 -0.74
N GLU A 297 9.42 -13.03 -0.32
CA GLU A 297 10.58 -13.02 -1.21
C GLU A 297 10.55 -14.13 -2.28
N PRO A 298 10.29 -15.42 -1.96
CA PRO A 298 10.19 -16.45 -2.98
C PRO A 298 9.07 -16.19 -3.99
N LYS A 299 7.93 -15.63 -3.55
CA LYS A 299 6.80 -15.33 -4.43
C LYS A 299 7.09 -14.16 -5.36
N VAL A 300 7.74 -13.12 -4.85
CA VAL A 300 8.21 -11.99 -5.66
C VAL A 300 9.21 -12.46 -6.72
N ASN A 301 10.19 -13.26 -6.35
CA ASN A 301 11.17 -13.79 -7.28
C ASN A 301 10.52 -14.68 -8.36
N ASP A 302 9.58 -15.56 -8.00
CA ASP A 302 8.84 -16.39 -8.95
C ASP A 302 8.03 -15.52 -9.92
N TYR A 303 7.33 -14.51 -9.40
CA TYR A 303 6.61 -13.54 -10.22
C TYR A 303 7.53 -12.81 -11.21
N LEU A 304 8.63 -12.24 -10.73
CA LEU A 304 9.57 -11.49 -11.57
C LEU A 304 10.23 -12.38 -12.64
N ASN A 305 10.52 -13.65 -12.33
CA ASN A 305 11.05 -14.59 -13.31
C ASN A 305 10.05 -14.89 -14.43
N LYS A 306 8.76 -14.92 -14.13
CA LYS A 306 7.67 -15.21 -15.06
C LYS A 306 7.05 -13.95 -15.69
N PHE A 307 7.41 -12.77 -15.22
CA PHE A 307 6.80 -11.51 -15.64
C PHE A 307 6.80 -11.35 -17.17
N ASN A 308 5.65 -11.02 -17.70
CA ASN A 308 5.43 -10.68 -19.10
C ASN A 308 4.49 -9.47 -19.18
N ALA A 309 4.94 -8.38 -19.75
CA ALA A 309 4.16 -7.16 -19.85
C ALA A 309 2.83 -7.33 -20.64
N HIS A 310 2.76 -8.31 -21.53
CA HIS A 310 1.52 -8.63 -22.26
C HIS A 310 0.46 -9.33 -21.40
N SER A 311 0.82 -9.84 -20.21
CA SER A 311 -0.15 -10.45 -19.28
C SER A 311 -0.81 -9.45 -18.35
N LEU A 312 -0.35 -8.19 -18.32
CA LEU A 312 -0.98 -7.15 -17.53
C LEU A 312 -2.44 -6.96 -17.95
N LYS A 313 -3.30 -6.84 -16.95
CA LYS A 313 -4.75 -6.69 -17.16
C LYS A 313 -5.09 -5.24 -17.43
N LYS A 314 -5.91 -5.02 -18.46
CA LYS A 314 -6.51 -3.72 -18.72
C LYS A 314 -7.67 -3.50 -17.76
N ILE A 315 -7.58 -2.43 -16.96
CA ILE A 315 -8.59 -2.08 -15.96
C ILE A 315 -9.25 -0.78 -16.37
N ASP A 316 -10.53 -0.85 -16.68
CA ASP A 316 -11.39 0.31 -16.92
C ASP A 316 -12.12 0.68 -15.61
N PHE A 317 -11.99 1.92 -15.17
CA PHE A 317 -12.58 2.39 -13.92
C PHE A 317 -13.05 3.84 -14.01
N THR A 318 -13.90 4.24 -13.07
CA THR A 318 -14.42 5.61 -12.97
C THR A 318 -13.91 6.29 -11.71
N PHE A 319 -13.34 7.48 -11.86
CA PHE A 319 -12.89 8.30 -10.74
C PHE A 319 -13.30 9.76 -10.95
N ASN A 320 -13.91 10.39 -9.94
CA ASN A 320 -14.42 11.77 -10.03
C ASN A 320 -15.27 12.01 -11.30
N LYS A 321 -16.16 11.09 -11.64
CA LYS A 321 -17.06 11.12 -12.81
C LYS A 321 -16.34 11.09 -14.17
N LYS A 322 -15.08 10.74 -14.21
CA LYS A 322 -14.30 10.54 -15.43
C LYS A 322 -13.90 9.08 -15.57
N SER A 323 -13.94 8.58 -16.79
CA SER A 323 -13.48 7.22 -17.11
C SER A 323 -11.97 7.22 -17.38
N TYR A 324 -11.31 6.20 -16.88
CA TYR A 324 -9.87 5.98 -17.03
C TYR A 324 -9.60 4.52 -17.39
N GLU A 325 -8.44 4.32 -17.97
CA GLU A 325 -7.90 3.02 -18.31
C GLU A 325 -6.48 2.91 -17.74
N SER A 326 -6.13 1.78 -17.15
CA SER A 326 -4.77 1.50 -16.67
C SER A 326 -4.44 0.03 -16.85
N LEU A 327 -3.15 -0.31 -16.85
CA LEU A 327 -2.68 -1.68 -16.83
C LEU A 327 -2.29 -2.05 -15.40
N ALA A 328 -2.68 -3.24 -14.96
CA ALA A 328 -2.37 -3.73 -13.60
C ALA A 328 -2.21 -5.26 -13.57
N ASP A 329 -1.55 -5.73 -12.49
CA ASP A 329 -1.43 -7.13 -12.12
C ASP A 329 -1.50 -7.32 -10.61
#